data_93c0a76ff4120221d9fa1e5e0f231c13
#
_entry.id   93c0a76ff4120221d9fa1e5e0f231c13
#
_cell.length_a   1.000
_cell.length_b   1.000
_cell.length_c   1.000
_cell.angle_alpha   90.00
_cell.angle_beta   90.00
_cell.angle_gamma   90.00
#
_symmetry.space_group_name_H-M   'P 1'
#
loop_
_entity.id
_entity.type
_entity.pdbx_description
1 polymer ?
#
loop_
_entity_poly.entity_id
_entity_poly.type
_entity_poly.pdbx_seq_one_letter_code
_entity_poly.pdbx_strand_id
1 'polypeptide(L)'
;MIEQHYLDDCLFELRRLKRDADKAMAQVDAQQFFSLIDPDANSIAVIVKHVAGNMRSRWTDFLTTDGEKPNRNRDSEFERDDADTRERILARWEEGWQLVFDTIAALHPQDLGQTVVIRGEPHTVLQAISRQLCHYASHVGQIVLLAKHFAGPQWRTLSIPRAKR
;
A
#
# COMPACT_ATOMS: atom_id res chain seq x y z
N MET A 1 19.04 -16.21 12.58
CA MET A 1 19.67 -15.99 11.25
C MET A 1 19.17 -14.66 10.71
N ILE A 2 19.97 -13.96 9.92
CA ILE A 2 19.63 -12.60 9.43
C ILE A 2 18.39 -12.60 8.54
N GLU A 3 18.17 -13.68 7.83
CA GLU A 3 17.03 -13.86 6.94
C GLU A 3 15.68 -13.83 7.69
N GLN A 4 15.63 -14.45 8.88
CA GLN A 4 14.43 -14.39 9.72
C GLN A 4 14.20 -12.98 10.23
N HIS A 5 15.27 -12.29 10.68
CA HIS A 5 15.18 -10.90 11.13
C HIS A 5 14.68 -9.98 10.01
N TYR A 6 15.09 -10.23 8.76
CA TYR A 6 14.60 -9.48 7.60
C TYR A 6 13.09 -9.66 7.39
N LEU A 7 12.58 -10.91 7.46
CA LEU A 7 11.14 -11.16 7.32
C LEU A 7 10.34 -10.51 8.44
N ASP A 8 10.82 -10.62 9.68
CA ASP A 8 10.17 -10.02 10.85
C ASP A 8 10.15 -8.50 10.75
N ASP A 9 11.25 -7.88 10.32
CA ASP A 9 11.37 -6.43 10.14
C ASP A 9 10.48 -5.94 8.99
N CYS A 10 10.43 -6.65 7.87
CA CYS A 10 9.52 -6.33 6.77
C CYS A 10 8.06 -6.33 7.21
N LEU A 11 7.62 -7.35 7.97
CA LEU A 11 6.27 -7.40 8.53
C LEU A 11 6.00 -6.24 9.50
N PHE A 12 6.96 -5.91 10.35
CA PHE A 12 6.85 -4.79 11.27
C PHE A 12 6.68 -3.46 10.53
N GLU A 13 7.52 -3.18 9.52
CA GLU A 13 7.47 -1.95 8.74
C GLU A 13 6.19 -1.86 7.89
N LEU A 14 5.76 -2.93 7.27
CA LEU A 14 4.51 -2.96 6.49
C LEU A 14 3.28 -2.70 7.38
N ARG A 15 3.24 -3.28 8.59
CA ARG A 15 2.18 -2.98 9.57
C ARG A 15 2.21 -1.54 10.03
N ARG A 16 3.41 -0.95 10.17
CA ARG A 16 3.59 0.46 10.51
C ARG A 16 3.06 1.36 9.40
N LEU A 17 3.40 1.07 8.14
CA LEU A 17 2.91 1.80 6.97
C LEU A 17 1.38 1.78 6.88
N LYS A 18 0.77 0.59 7.00
CA LYS A 18 -0.70 0.45 7.04
C LYS A 18 -1.32 1.31 8.14
N ARG A 19 -0.84 1.17 9.37
CA ARG A 19 -1.34 1.93 10.52
C ARG A 19 -1.25 3.44 10.30
N ASP A 20 -0.16 3.94 9.71
CA ASP A 20 0.04 5.35 9.48
C ASP A 20 -0.90 5.87 8.37
N ALA A 21 -1.12 5.10 7.30
CA ALA A 21 -2.10 5.40 6.27
C ALA A 21 -3.54 5.40 6.83
N ASP A 22 -3.91 4.38 7.61
CA ASP A 22 -5.25 4.26 8.22
C ASP A 22 -5.54 5.45 9.15
N LYS A 23 -4.57 5.83 10.00
CA LYS A 23 -4.69 7.01 10.87
C LYS A 23 -4.78 8.33 10.10
N ALA A 24 -4.12 8.42 8.96
CA ALA A 24 -4.21 9.60 8.09
C ALA A 24 -5.59 9.67 7.44
N MET A 25 -6.04 8.58 6.83
CA MET A 25 -7.35 8.50 6.18
C MET A 25 -8.53 8.69 7.14
N ALA A 26 -8.38 8.30 8.40
CA ALA A 26 -9.39 8.52 9.43
C ALA A 26 -9.59 10.00 9.80
N GLN A 27 -8.70 10.91 9.37
CA GLN A 27 -8.78 12.34 9.66
C GLN A 27 -9.41 13.16 8.52
N VAL A 28 -9.83 12.53 7.45
CA VAL A 28 -10.51 13.16 6.32
C VAL A 28 -11.92 12.58 6.16
N ASP A 29 -12.86 13.41 5.72
CA ASP A 29 -14.21 12.98 5.40
C ASP A 29 -14.32 12.32 4.02
N ALA A 30 -15.53 11.90 3.65
CA ALA A 30 -15.76 11.23 2.37
C ALA A 30 -15.50 12.15 1.17
N GLN A 31 -15.81 13.43 1.26
CA GLN A 31 -15.56 14.40 0.20
C GLN A 31 -14.05 14.64 0.03
N GLN A 32 -13.34 14.87 1.13
CA GLN A 32 -11.89 15.07 1.16
C GLN A 32 -11.11 13.84 0.64
N PHE A 33 -11.64 12.63 0.88
CA PHE A 33 -11.03 11.39 0.40
C PHE A 33 -10.96 11.30 -1.14
N PHE A 34 -11.91 11.92 -1.84
CA PHE A 34 -11.96 12.00 -3.31
C PHE A 34 -11.46 13.35 -3.87
N SER A 35 -11.10 14.29 -3.02
CA SER A 35 -10.65 15.62 -3.46
C SER A 35 -9.27 15.59 -4.06
N LEU A 36 -9.06 16.48 -5.05
CA LEU A 36 -7.77 16.70 -5.73
C LEU A 36 -7.15 18.00 -5.21
N ILE A 37 -5.83 18.04 -5.10
CA ILE A 37 -5.09 19.29 -4.82
C ILE A 37 -4.92 20.14 -6.08
N ASP A 38 -4.89 19.50 -7.24
CA ASP A 38 -4.89 20.10 -8.58
C ASP A 38 -5.50 19.11 -9.59
N PRO A 39 -5.85 19.53 -10.81
CA PRO A 39 -6.52 18.68 -11.80
C PRO A 39 -5.74 17.43 -12.22
N ASP A 40 -4.41 17.49 -12.17
CA ASP A 40 -3.52 16.39 -12.59
C ASP A 40 -3.09 15.50 -11.41
N ALA A 41 -3.47 15.85 -10.18
CA ALA A 41 -3.11 15.09 -8.99
C ALA A 41 -4.00 13.85 -8.78
N ASN A 42 -3.45 12.84 -8.11
CA ASN A 42 -4.23 11.71 -7.62
C ASN A 42 -4.89 12.06 -6.28
N SER A 43 -6.16 11.71 -6.11
CA SER A 43 -6.83 11.75 -4.80
C SER A 43 -6.34 10.62 -3.89
N ILE A 44 -6.64 10.70 -2.58
CA ILE A 44 -6.42 9.59 -1.65
C ILE A 44 -7.13 8.33 -2.16
N ALA A 45 -8.36 8.45 -2.64
CA ALA A 45 -9.13 7.34 -3.18
C ALA A 45 -8.42 6.61 -4.32
N VAL A 46 -7.86 7.36 -5.29
CA VAL A 46 -7.11 6.80 -6.42
C VAL A 46 -5.85 6.09 -5.95
N ILE A 47 -5.08 6.70 -5.04
CA ILE A 47 -3.86 6.08 -4.50
C ILE A 47 -4.19 4.77 -3.77
N VAL A 48 -5.22 4.77 -2.93
CA VAL A 48 -5.65 3.57 -2.19
C VAL A 48 -6.15 2.48 -3.13
N LYS A 49 -6.94 2.83 -4.15
CA LYS A 49 -7.42 1.92 -5.19
C LYS A 49 -6.25 1.29 -5.96
N HIS A 50 -5.27 2.10 -6.36
CA HIS A 50 -4.05 1.64 -7.05
C HIS A 50 -3.22 0.69 -6.18
N VAL A 51 -2.98 1.05 -4.93
CA VAL A 51 -2.18 0.22 -4.01
C VAL A 51 -2.88 -1.10 -3.72
N ALA A 52 -4.19 -1.09 -3.48
CA ALA A 52 -4.99 -2.31 -3.27
C ALA A 52 -4.96 -3.24 -4.50
N GLY A 53 -5.12 -2.69 -5.71
CA GLY A 53 -5.00 -3.44 -6.97
C GLY A 53 -3.59 -4.03 -7.16
N ASN A 54 -2.56 -3.26 -6.82
CA ASN A 54 -1.17 -3.74 -6.83
C ASN A 54 -0.96 -4.89 -5.83
N MET A 55 -1.42 -4.76 -4.58
CA MET A 55 -1.31 -5.79 -3.55
C MET A 55 -1.95 -7.09 -4.04
N ARG A 56 -3.18 -7.04 -4.50
CA ARG A 56 -3.88 -8.21 -5.02
C ARG A 56 -3.13 -8.89 -6.17
N SER A 57 -2.64 -8.10 -7.14
CA SER A 57 -1.88 -8.64 -8.27
C SER A 57 -0.56 -9.26 -7.81
N ARG A 58 0.18 -8.57 -6.95
CA ARG A 58 1.54 -8.93 -6.56
C ARG A 58 1.60 -10.15 -5.64
N TRP A 59 0.70 -10.24 -4.66
CA TRP A 59 0.80 -11.20 -3.58
C TRP A 59 -0.09 -12.44 -3.75
N THR A 60 -1.05 -12.44 -4.70
CA THR A 60 -1.77 -13.66 -5.06
C THR A 60 -0.82 -14.65 -5.70
N ASP A 61 -0.75 -15.87 -5.18
CA ASP A 61 0.12 -16.95 -5.67
C ASP A 61 1.57 -16.47 -5.89
N PHE A 62 2.11 -15.72 -4.90
CA PHE A 62 3.33 -14.93 -4.98
C PHE A 62 4.55 -15.70 -5.45
N LEU A 63 4.73 -16.94 -4.98
CA LEU A 63 5.91 -17.76 -5.30
C LEU A 63 5.79 -18.48 -6.66
N THR A 64 4.60 -18.58 -7.25
CA THR A 64 4.32 -19.50 -8.35
C THR A 64 3.82 -18.83 -9.63
N THR A 65 3.39 -17.59 -9.57
CA THR A 65 2.85 -16.87 -10.74
C THR A 65 3.50 -15.51 -10.91
N ASP A 66 3.39 -14.93 -12.12
CA ASP A 66 3.85 -13.55 -12.34
C ASP A 66 3.10 -12.58 -11.39
N GLY A 67 3.84 -11.72 -10.74
CA GLY A 67 3.31 -10.68 -9.88
C GLY A 67 2.48 -9.62 -10.61
N GLU A 68 2.48 -9.57 -11.94
CA GLU A 68 1.52 -8.80 -12.73
C GLU A 68 0.50 -9.76 -13.33
N LYS A 69 -0.69 -9.81 -12.74
CA LYS A 69 -1.73 -10.74 -13.18
C LYS A 69 -2.37 -10.28 -14.50
N PRO A 70 -2.63 -11.20 -15.45
CA PRO A 70 -3.14 -10.85 -16.78
C PRO A 70 -4.54 -10.21 -16.76
N ASN A 71 -5.29 -10.42 -15.71
CA ASN A 71 -6.63 -9.84 -15.51
C ASN A 71 -6.61 -8.51 -14.74
N ARG A 72 -5.42 -7.97 -14.40
CA ARG A 72 -5.30 -6.65 -13.78
C ARG A 72 -5.45 -5.56 -14.83
N ASN A 73 -6.46 -4.73 -14.69
CA ASN A 73 -6.57 -3.49 -15.44
C ASN A 73 -5.98 -2.35 -14.59
N ARG A 74 -4.66 -2.10 -14.75
CA ARG A 74 -3.95 -1.09 -13.98
C ARG A 74 -4.48 0.32 -14.25
N ASP A 75 -4.83 0.63 -15.48
CA ASP A 75 -5.22 1.99 -15.86
C ASP A 75 -6.55 2.38 -15.22
N SER A 76 -7.49 1.45 -15.09
CA SER A 76 -8.76 1.68 -14.38
C SER A 76 -8.59 1.99 -12.88
N GLU A 77 -7.41 1.69 -12.29
CA GLU A 77 -7.12 2.06 -10.90
C GLU A 77 -6.97 3.57 -10.73
N PHE A 78 -6.64 4.31 -11.80
CA PHE A 78 -6.47 5.77 -11.82
C PHE A 78 -7.72 6.52 -12.28
N GLU A 79 -8.77 5.81 -12.66
CA GLU A 79 -10.04 6.38 -13.06
C GLU A 79 -11.06 6.27 -11.92
N ARG A 80 -11.93 7.27 -11.79
CA ARG A 80 -13.05 7.19 -10.86
C ARG A 80 -14.20 6.45 -11.54
N ASP A 81 -14.68 5.39 -10.88
CA ASP A 81 -15.88 4.65 -11.26
C ASP A 81 -17.07 5.15 -10.41
N ASP A 82 -18.26 5.21 -10.99
CA ASP A 82 -19.50 5.55 -10.25
C ASP A 82 -19.79 4.61 -9.08
N ALA A 83 -19.28 3.37 -9.16
CA ALA A 83 -19.35 2.39 -8.09
C ALA A 83 -18.28 2.59 -6.99
N ASP A 84 -17.34 3.52 -7.15
CA ASP A 84 -16.28 3.78 -6.17
C ASP A 84 -16.83 4.59 -5.00
N THR A 85 -17.20 3.91 -3.92
CA THR A 85 -17.46 4.53 -2.63
C THR A 85 -16.23 4.37 -1.72
N ARG A 86 -16.12 5.24 -0.72
CA ARG A 86 -15.05 5.16 0.28
C ARG A 86 -15.01 3.78 0.94
N GLU A 87 -16.16 3.27 1.32
CA GLU A 87 -16.30 1.95 1.99
C GLU A 87 -15.80 0.82 1.10
N ARG A 88 -16.15 0.82 -0.19
CA ARG A 88 -15.69 -0.21 -1.14
C ARG A 88 -14.20 -0.16 -1.39
N ILE A 89 -13.64 1.05 -1.51
CA ILE A 89 -12.19 1.24 -1.71
C ILE A 89 -11.43 0.80 -0.46
N LEU A 90 -11.90 1.17 0.74
CA LEU A 90 -11.29 0.76 1.99
C LEU A 90 -11.43 -0.75 2.25
N ALA A 91 -12.52 -1.39 1.85
CA ALA A 91 -12.65 -2.84 1.93
C ALA A 91 -11.58 -3.55 1.08
N ARG A 92 -11.34 -3.09 -0.16
CA ARG A 92 -10.26 -3.62 -1.02
C ARG A 92 -8.86 -3.37 -0.43
N TRP A 93 -8.67 -2.24 0.25
CA TRP A 93 -7.44 -1.92 0.97
C TRP A 93 -7.18 -2.90 2.10
N GLU A 94 -8.18 -3.20 2.92
CA GLU A 94 -8.06 -4.19 3.99
C GLU A 94 -7.75 -5.59 3.45
N GLU A 95 -8.46 -6.04 2.42
CA GLU A 95 -8.21 -7.32 1.75
C GLU A 95 -6.79 -7.39 1.19
N GLY A 96 -6.31 -6.32 0.57
CA GLY A 96 -4.95 -6.24 0.03
C GLY A 96 -3.88 -6.37 1.11
N TRP A 97 -4.02 -5.63 2.21
CA TRP A 97 -3.07 -5.71 3.33
C TRP A 97 -3.10 -7.07 4.03
N GLN A 98 -4.28 -7.67 4.21
CA GLN A 98 -4.37 -9.01 4.76
C GLN A 98 -3.59 -10.02 3.91
N LEU A 99 -3.78 -9.96 2.58
CA LEU A 99 -3.05 -10.81 1.65
C LEU A 99 -1.52 -10.62 1.74
N VAL A 100 -1.05 -9.36 1.84
CA VAL A 100 0.38 -9.04 2.05
C VAL A 100 0.90 -9.71 3.33
N PHE A 101 0.20 -9.52 4.45
CA PHE A 101 0.64 -10.03 5.75
C PHE A 101 0.65 -11.56 5.78
N ASP A 102 -0.40 -12.20 5.27
CA ASP A 102 -0.50 -13.65 5.24
C ASP A 102 0.59 -14.27 4.35
N THR A 103 0.84 -13.65 3.18
CA THR A 103 1.86 -14.13 2.26
C THR A 103 3.25 -14.04 2.89
N ILE A 104 3.63 -12.89 3.49
CA ILE A 104 4.96 -12.71 4.07
C ILE A 104 5.12 -13.57 5.33
N ALA A 105 4.07 -13.70 6.15
CA ALA A 105 4.10 -14.54 7.35
C ALA A 105 4.26 -16.03 7.05
N ALA A 106 3.86 -16.47 5.86
CA ALA A 106 4.03 -17.86 5.41
C ALA A 106 5.40 -18.16 4.81
N LEU A 107 6.23 -17.12 4.54
CA LEU A 107 7.58 -17.32 4.01
C LEU A 107 8.55 -17.85 5.06
N HIS A 108 9.44 -18.72 4.64
CA HIS A 108 10.56 -19.20 5.44
C HIS A 108 11.87 -18.51 4.99
N PRO A 109 12.90 -18.47 5.85
CA PRO A 109 14.20 -17.88 5.51
C PRO A 109 14.82 -18.38 4.21
N GLN A 110 14.65 -19.65 3.91
CA GLN A 110 15.15 -20.27 2.65
C GLN A 110 14.43 -19.78 1.39
N ASP A 111 13.22 -19.22 1.51
CA ASP A 111 12.46 -18.72 0.35
C ASP A 111 13.03 -17.40 -0.18
N LEU A 112 13.77 -16.64 0.63
CA LEU A 112 14.29 -15.32 0.25
C LEU A 112 15.17 -15.33 -1.01
N GLY A 113 15.86 -16.44 -1.25
CA GLY A 113 16.70 -16.63 -2.44
C GLY A 113 15.93 -17.18 -3.65
N GLN A 114 14.69 -17.63 -3.51
CA GLN A 114 13.90 -18.15 -4.63
C GLN A 114 13.62 -17.07 -5.65
N THR A 115 13.48 -17.47 -6.91
CA THR A 115 13.12 -16.56 -8.00
C THR A 115 11.61 -16.48 -8.16
N VAL A 116 11.10 -15.28 -8.17
CA VAL A 116 9.73 -14.91 -8.55
C VAL A 116 9.77 -14.01 -9.79
N VAL A 117 8.67 -13.93 -10.51
CA VAL A 117 8.59 -13.14 -11.74
C VAL A 117 7.69 -11.93 -11.53
N ILE A 118 8.10 -10.79 -12.05
CA ILE A 118 7.31 -9.55 -12.03
C ILE A 118 7.38 -8.92 -13.42
N ARG A 119 6.27 -8.91 -14.15
CA ARG A 119 6.20 -8.41 -15.54
C ARG A 119 7.20 -9.11 -16.47
N GLY A 120 7.33 -10.41 -16.34
CA GLY A 120 8.28 -11.22 -17.11
C GLY A 120 9.73 -11.13 -16.62
N GLU A 121 10.06 -10.26 -15.67
CA GLU A 121 11.41 -10.05 -15.16
C GLU A 121 11.66 -10.86 -13.88
N PRO A 122 12.77 -11.61 -13.77
CA PRO A 122 13.11 -12.38 -12.58
C PRO A 122 13.57 -11.48 -11.43
N HIS A 123 13.14 -11.80 -10.23
CA HIS A 123 13.55 -11.17 -8.97
C HIS A 123 13.74 -12.25 -7.91
N THR A 124 14.65 -12.06 -6.96
CA THR A 124 14.58 -12.87 -5.76
C THR A 124 13.37 -12.45 -4.91
N VAL A 125 12.85 -13.34 -4.08
CA VAL A 125 11.80 -13.02 -3.10
C VAL A 125 12.19 -11.80 -2.27
N LEU A 126 13.44 -11.74 -1.79
CA LEU A 126 13.98 -10.60 -1.05
C LEU A 126 13.86 -9.29 -1.86
N GLN A 127 14.26 -9.30 -3.14
CA GLN A 127 14.16 -8.13 -4.01
C GLN A 127 12.71 -7.72 -4.25
N ALA A 128 11.82 -8.70 -4.44
CA ALA A 128 10.39 -8.45 -4.64
C ALA A 128 9.76 -7.79 -3.40
N ILE A 129 10.07 -8.28 -2.18
CA ILE A 129 9.61 -7.69 -0.92
C ILE A 129 10.14 -6.25 -0.76
N SER A 130 11.44 -6.05 -0.91
CA SER A 130 12.08 -4.72 -0.79
C SER A 130 11.48 -3.71 -1.76
N ARG A 131 11.23 -4.13 -3.01
CA ARG A 131 10.56 -3.31 -4.03
C ARG A 131 9.15 -2.89 -3.59
N GLN A 132 8.36 -3.81 -3.02
CA GLN A 132 7.01 -3.50 -2.56
C GLN A 132 7.02 -2.61 -1.31
N LEU A 133 7.95 -2.82 -0.38
CA LEU A 133 8.13 -1.95 0.78
C LEU A 133 8.37 -0.50 0.36
N CYS A 134 9.29 -0.26 -0.58
CA CYS A 134 9.56 1.08 -1.13
C CYS A 134 8.32 1.66 -1.83
N HIS A 135 7.63 0.86 -2.63
CA HIS A 135 6.42 1.27 -3.35
C HIS A 135 5.30 1.70 -2.39
N TYR A 136 5.01 0.88 -1.38
CA TYR A 136 3.97 1.20 -0.40
C TYR A 136 4.36 2.38 0.48
N ALA A 137 5.62 2.48 0.91
CA ALA A 137 6.10 3.63 1.68
C ALA A 137 5.93 4.95 0.91
N SER A 138 6.22 4.95 -0.40
CA SER A 138 6.03 6.12 -1.27
C SER A 138 4.57 6.55 -1.32
N HIS A 139 3.63 5.60 -1.53
CA HIS A 139 2.20 5.90 -1.58
C HIS A 139 1.60 6.27 -0.22
N VAL A 140 2.04 5.65 0.86
CA VAL A 140 1.63 6.04 2.23
C VAL A 140 2.07 7.47 2.54
N GLY A 141 3.28 7.86 2.12
CA GLY A 141 3.73 9.26 2.22
C GLY A 141 2.81 10.24 1.48
N GLN A 142 2.35 9.88 0.27
CA GLN A 142 1.37 10.67 -0.49
C GLN A 142 0.02 10.76 0.23
N ILE A 143 -0.51 9.63 0.74
CA ILE A 143 -1.77 9.61 1.51
C ILE A 143 -1.67 10.52 2.73
N VAL A 144 -0.57 10.44 3.49
CA VAL A 144 -0.35 11.27 4.68
C VAL A 144 -0.28 12.75 4.32
N LEU A 145 0.42 13.10 3.23
CA LEU A 145 0.53 14.48 2.75
C LEU A 145 -0.84 15.04 2.38
N LEU A 146 -1.63 14.30 1.58
CA LEU A 146 -2.95 14.71 1.14
C LEU A 146 -3.94 14.81 2.32
N ALA A 147 -3.95 13.81 3.19
CA ALA A 147 -4.80 13.82 4.36
C ALA A 147 -4.49 15.01 5.28
N LYS A 148 -3.20 15.32 5.49
CA LYS A 148 -2.78 16.49 6.25
C LYS A 148 -3.21 17.80 5.60
N HIS A 149 -3.10 17.89 4.28
CA HIS A 149 -3.54 19.06 3.52
C HIS A 149 -5.05 19.31 3.71
N PHE A 150 -5.87 18.27 3.51
CA PHE A 150 -7.33 18.40 3.57
C PHE A 150 -7.86 18.54 5.02
N ALA A 151 -7.25 17.87 6.01
CA ALA A 151 -7.61 18.03 7.42
C ALA A 151 -7.24 19.42 7.96
N GLY A 152 -6.26 20.09 7.38
CA GLY A 152 -5.86 21.46 7.74
C GLY A 152 -5.59 21.62 9.23
N PRO A 153 -6.24 22.63 9.90
CA PRO A 153 -6.01 22.88 11.32
C PRO A 153 -6.45 21.75 12.26
N GLN A 154 -7.29 20.84 11.79
CA GLN A 154 -7.77 19.68 12.57
C GLN A 154 -6.80 18.50 12.54
N TRP A 155 -5.73 18.56 11.72
CA TRP A 155 -4.75 17.51 11.63
C TRP A 155 -4.08 17.18 12.95
N ARG A 156 -4.10 15.91 13.31
CA ARG A 156 -3.37 15.34 14.44
C ARG A 156 -2.16 14.55 13.94
N THR A 157 -0.98 14.91 14.44
CA THR A 157 0.29 14.28 14.06
C THR A 157 0.27 12.76 14.32
N LEU A 158 0.76 11.99 13.37
CA LEU A 158 0.79 10.52 13.45
C LEU A 158 1.98 9.99 14.27
N SER A 159 3.02 10.80 14.44
CA SER A 159 4.25 10.49 15.15
C SER A 159 4.49 11.49 16.29
N ILE A 160 5.73 11.90 16.51
CA ILE A 160 6.11 12.85 17.56
C ILE A 160 5.61 14.25 17.17
N PRO A 161 4.77 14.89 18.00
CA PRO A 161 4.30 16.24 17.73
C PRO A 161 5.45 17.25 17.82
N ARG A 162 5.34 18.33 17.03
CA ARG A 162 6.27 19.44 17.11
C ARG A 162 6.15 20.10 18.49
N ALA A 163 7.26 20.36 19.15
CA ALA A 163 7.25 21.14 20.40
C ALA A 163 6.57 22.50 20.15
N LYS A 164 5.63 22.87 21.03
CA LYS A 164 5.06 24.22 20.98
C LYS A 164 6.18 25.22 21.24
N ARG A 165 6.39 26.15 20.31
CA ARG A 165 7.25 27.31 20.52
C ARG A 165 6.57 28.30 21.42
#